data_09df942d42f3816e70a6421b187ccbf3
#
_entry.id   09df942d42f3816e70a6421b187ccbf3
#
_cell.length_a   1.000
_cell.length_b   1.000
_cell.length_c   1.000
_cell.angle_alpha   90.00
_cell.angle_beta   90.00
_cell.angle_gamma   90.00
#
_symmetry.space_group_name_H-M   'P 1'
#
loop_
_entity.id
_entity.type
_entity.pdbx_description
1 polymer ?
#
loop_
_entity_poly.entity_id
_entity_poly.type
_entity_poly.pdbx_seq_one_letter_code
_entity_poly.pdbx_strand_id
1 'polypeptide(L)'
;EKIHVPMMDPDVEEIGITAWNKPVALVHRRFTEYDWLFTNITYHSEDELRNFVQRLAQKTGKTVTVAKPILDTMSREGDRIAITFADEVSRPGTTLAIRKFPREPLTMAYIIKTGTLTPLMAAYLWIMTEQKKYIIVAGPMASGKTTLLGSLLTTIPPTRKIGTVEDTPELRIPHEQWESLKTRSMWGVSEEASAFEVDLFGLVKAMLRFRPDYIVVGEVRGEEIVALNQAALLGHGCLTTFHAESPEAALARLRVSPLNVPEGHLLIITCFAMTNRVQLHGGTWARRCLEIAEIEPKES
;
A
#
# COMPACT_ATOMS: atom_id res chain seq x y z
N GLU A 1 -11.42 -1.44 -25.60
CA GLU A 1 -12.17 -1.43 -24.33
C GLU A 1 -12.47 0.02 -23.94
N LYS A 2 -13.69 0.33 -23.41
CA LYS A 2 -14.13 1.72 -23.13
C LYS A 2 -13.19 2.47 -22.15
N ILE A 3 -12.63 1.76 -21.15
CA ILE A 3 -11.72 2.37 -20.17
C ILE A 3 -10.24 2.33 -20.60
N HIS A 4 -9.93 2.02 -21.86
CA HIS A 4 -8.55 1.91 -22.32
C HIS A 4 -7.77 3.22 -22.13
N VAL A 5 -8.35 4.35 -22.49
CA VAL A 5 -7.72 5.67 -22.34
C VAL A 5 -7.40 5.98 -20.87
N PRO A 6 -8.36 5.89 -19.92
CA PRO A 6 -8.06 6.04 -18.50
C PRO A 6 -7.00 5.05 -17.97
N MET A 7 -6.98 3.84 -18.46
CA MET A 7 -5.96 2.84 -18.05
C MET A 7 -4.56 3.23 -18.50
N MET A 8 -4.44 3.87 -19.67
CA MET A 8 -3.14 4.28 -20.22
C MET A 8 -2.62 5.60 -19.66
N ASP A 9 -3.48 6.45 -19.09
CA ASP A 9 -3.08 7.73 -18.51
C ASP A 9 -2.31 7.50 -17.20
N PRO A 10 -1.02 7.88 -17.11
CA PRO A 10 -0.20 7.65 -15.91
C PRO A 10 -0.63 8.49 -14.69
N ASP A 11 -1.38 9.56 -14.90
CA ASP A 11 -1.85 10.45 -13.84
C ASP A 11 -3.21 10.02 -13.25
N VAL A 12 -3.88 9.01 -13.83
CA VAL A 12 -5.08 8.40 -13.25
C VAL A 12 -4.67 7.44 -12.14
N GLU A 13 -5.16 7.66 -10.94
CA GLU A 13 -4.89 6.83 -9.74
C GLU A 13 -5.98 5.77 -9.52
N GLU A 14 -7.25 6.13 -9.72
CA GLU A 14 -8.38 5.21 -9.55
C GLU A 14 -9.40 5.35 -10.68
N ILE A 15 -10.04 4.23 -11.01
CA ILE A 15 -11.16 4.16 -11.96
C ILE A 15 -12.30 3.45 -11.25
N GLY A 16 -13.46 4.13 -11.14
CA GLY A 16 -14.65 3.61 -10.49
C GLY A 16 -15.82 3.47 -11.46
N ILE A 17 -16.48 2.31 -11.45
CA ILE A 17 -17.72 2.05 -12.16
C ILE A 17 -18.73 1.55 -11.13
N THR A 18 -19.69 2.39 -10.76
CA THR A 18 -20.68 2.09 -9.73
C THR A 18 -21.97 1.48 -10.28
N ALA A 19 -22.24 1.64 -11.56
CA ALA A 19 -23.34 1.01 -12.28
C ALA A 19 -23.16 1.20 -13.80
N TRP A 20 -23.79 0.36 -14.61
CA TRP A 20 -23.71 0.42 -16.07
C TRP A 20 -24.21 1.73 -16.66
N ASN A 21 -25.25 2.32 -16.09
CA ASN A 21 -25.91 3.56 -16.56
C ASN A 21 -25.32 4.84 -15.96
N LYS A 22 -24.24 4.75 -15.21
CA LYS A 22 -23.54 5.91 -14.63
C LYS A 22 -22.23 6.17 -15.35
N PRO A 23 -21.77 7.44 -15.39
CA PRO A 23 -20.44 7.76 -15.90
C PRO A 23 -19.35 7.01 -15.13
N VAL A 24 -18.34 6.57 -15.87
CA VAL A 24 -17.08 6.10 -15.25
C VAL A 24 -16.45 7.28 -14.53
N ALA A 25 -16.08 7.08 -13.26
CA ALA A 25 -15.46 8.08 -12.43
C ALA A 25 -13.95 7.81 -12.31
N LEU A 26 -13.16 8.87 -12.18
CA LEU A 26 -11.70 8.82 -12.09
C LEU A 26 -11.21 9.64 -10.90
N VAL A 27 -10.16 9.16 -10.24
CA VAL A 27 -9.29 9.99 -9.39
C VAL A 27 -8.03 10.30 -10.18
N HIS A 28 -7.69 11.57 -10.28
CA HIS A 28 -6.61 12.03 -11.15
C HIS A 28 -5.60 12.90 -10.39
N ARG A 29 -4.32 12.57 -10.48
CA ARG A 29 -3.24 13.16 -9.70
C ARG A 29 -3.04 14.67 -9.91
N ARG A 30 -3.37 15.19 -11.10
CA ARG A 30 -3.23 16.62 -11.42
C ARG A 30 -4.41 17.47 -11.00
N PHE A 31 -5.56 16.84 -10.65
CA PHE A 31 -6.80 17.53 -10.32
C PHE A 31 -7.21 17.16 -8.90
N THR A 32 -6.32 17.42 -7.94
CA THR A 32 -6.48 17.02 -6.53
C THR A 32 -7.57 17.79 -5.79
N GLU A 33 -8.07 18.87 -6.37
CA GLU A 33 -9.23 19.65 -5.90
C GLU A 33 -10.55 18.89 -6.05
N TYR A 34 -10.60 17.90 -6.95
CA TYR A 34 -11.76 17.04 -7.16
C TYR A 34 -11.47 15.66 -6.60
N ASP A 35 -12.34 15.13 -5.75
CA ASP A 35 -12.21 13.77 -5.26
C ASP A 35 -12.50 12.76 -6.39
N TRP A 36 -13.51 13.03 -7.22
CA TRP A 36 -13.88 12.24 -8.38
C TRP A 36 -14.21 13.10 -9.59
N LEU A 37 -13.62 12.78 -10.74
CA LEU A 37 -13.92 13.34 -12.04
C LEU A 37 -14.83 12.38 -12.81
N PHE A 38 -15.95 12.87 -13.32
CA PHE A 38 -16.86 12.08 -14.12
C PHE A 38 -16.52 12.21 -15.61
N THR A 39 -16.37 11.07 -16.28
CA THR A 39 -16.08 11.00 -17.71
C THR A 39 -17.36 10.95 -18.52
N ASN A 40 -17.24 11.04 -19.85
CA ASN A 40 -18.33 10.76 -20.79
C ASN A 40 -18.46 9.27 -21.14
N ILE A 41 -17.76 8.39 -20.45
CA ILE A 41 -17.80 6.94 -20.69
C ILE A 41 -18.93 6.33 -19.86
N THR A 42 -19.86 5.64 -20.52
CA THR A 42 -20.94 4.87 -19.90
C THR A 42 -21.06 3.50 -20.58
N TYR A 43 -21.70 2.55 -19.91
CA TYR A 43 -22.08 1.28 -20.51
C TYR A 43 -23.56 1.34 -20.93
N HIS A 44 -23.92 0.63 -22.00
CA HIS A 44 -25.29 0.70 -22.55
C HIS A 44 -26.26 -0.24 -21.83
N SER A 45 -25.72 -1.29 -21.21
CA SER A 45 -26.51 -2.27 -20.46
C SER A 45 -25.68 -2.93 -19.36
N GLU A 46 -26.38 -3.54 -18.39
CA GLU A 46 -25.76 -4.39 -17.36
C GLU A 46 -24.99 -5.55 -17.99
N ASP A 47 -25.53 -6.15 -19.06
CA ASP A 47 -24.85 -7.27 -19.74
C ASP A 47 -23.53 -6.84 -20.41
N GLU A 48 -23.47 -5.64 -20.96
CA GLU A 48 -22.21 -5.10 -21.49
C GLU A 48 -21.15 -4.97 -20.38
N LEU A 49 -21.54 -4.44 -19.21
CA LEU A 49 -20.66 -4.30 -18.07
C LEU A 49 -20.26 -5.68 -17.50
N ARG A 50 -21.21 -6.63 -17.35
CA ARG A 50 -20.95 -8.00 -16.92
C ARG A 50 -19.92 -8.69 -17.82
N ASN A 51 -20.12 -8.63 -19.13
CA ASN A 51 -19.21 -9.20 -20.10
C ASN A 51 -17.81 -8.57 -20.03
N PHE A 52 -17.75 -7.27 -19.79
CA PHE A 52 -16.48 -6.56 -19.63
C PHE A 52 -15.72 -7.02 -18.39
N VAL A 53 -16.36 -7.05 -17.21
CA VAL A 53 -15.69 -7.45 -15.97
C VAL A 53 -15.31 -8.93 -15.95
N GLN A 54 -16.07 -9.81 -16.59
CA GLN A 54 -15.71 -11.22 -16.74
C GLN A 54 -14.46 -11.40 -17.59
N ARG A 55 -14.35 -10.69 -18.73
CA ARG A 55 -13.13 -10.70 -19.55
C ARG A 55 -11.94 -10.13 -18.78
N LEU A 56 -12.16 -9.08 -17.98
CA LEU A 56 -11.11 -8.49 -17.15
C LEU A 56 -10.64 -9.48 -16.09
N ALA A 57 -11.55 -10.18 -15.41
CA ALA A 57 -11.22 -11.24 -14.45
C ALA A 57 -10.41 -12.37 -15.12
N GLN A 58 -10.85 -12.85 -16.28
CA GLN A 58 -10.13 -13.89 -17.03
C GLN A 58 -8.69 -13.49 -17.40
N LYS A 59 -8.45 -12.22 -17.75
CA LYS A 59 -7.09 -11.71 -18.01
C LYS A 59 -6.17 -11.82 -16.77
N THR A 60 -6.73 -11.83 -15.57
CA THR A 60 -5.98 -12.05 -14.32
C THR A 60 -5.86 -13.53 -13.93
N GLY A 61 -6.38 -14.43 -14.74
CA GLY A 61 -6.40 -15.87 -14.45
C GLY A 61 -7.48 -16.28 -13.45
N LYS A 62 -8.43 -15.38 -13.13
CA LYS A 62 -9.53 -15.63 -12.18
C LYS A 62 -10.89 -15.53 -12.89
N THR A 63 -11.93 -15.97 -12.19
CA THR A 63 -13.31 -15.90 -12.67
C THR A 63 -14.20 -15.22 -11.65
N VAL A 64 -15.20 -14.50 -12.14
CA VAL A 64 -16.28 -13.94 -11.34
C VAL A 64 -17.61 -14.42 -11.92
N THR A 65 -18.51 -14.89 -11.05
CA THR A 65 -19.82 -15.47 -11.40
C THR A 65 -20.86 -15.09 -10.35
N VAL A 66 -22.12 -15.37 -10.61
CA VAL A 66 -23.20 -15.20 -9.63
C VAL A 66 -22.94 -16.01 -8.34
N ALA A 67 -22.40 -17.23 -8.48
CA ALA A 67 -22.04 -18.06 -7.32
C ALA A 67 -20.80 -17.57 -6.57
N LYS A 68 -19.92 -16.79 -7.23
CA LYS A 68 -18.73 -16.17 -6.64
C LYS A 68 -18.69 -14.69 -7.08
N PRO A 69 -19.54 -13.84 -6.47
CA PRO A 69 -19.80 -12.50 -6.98
C PRO A 69 -18.75 -11.45 -6.58
N ILE A 70 -17.85 -11.75 -5.65
CA ILE A 70 -16.80 -10.85 -5.19
C ILE A 70 -15.45 -11.33 -5.70
N LEU A 71 -14.70 -10.42 -6.34
CA LEU A 71 -13.35 -10.71 -6.81
C LEU A 71 -12.43 -9.54 -6.44
N ASP A 72 -11.36 -9.85 -5.72
CA ASP A 72 -10.20 -8.98 -5.53
C ASP A 72 -8.98 -9.64 -6.21
N THR A 73 -8.36 -8.92 -7.12
CA THR A 73 -7.26 -9.45 -7.92
C THR A 73 -6.32 -8.34 -8.38
N MET A 74 -5.26 -8.72 -9.07
CA MET A 74 -4.31 -7.79 -9.69
C MET A 74 -4.21 -8.04 -11.18
N SER A 75 -4.05 -6.96 -11.94
CA SER A 75 -3.67 -7.05 -13.35
C SER A 75 -2.24 -7.57 -13.50
N ARG A 76 -1.85 -7.93 -14.72
CA ARG A 76 -0.44 -8.30 -15.01
C ARG A 76 0.52 -7.13 -14.80
N GLU A 77 0.03 -5.92 -14.99
CA GLU A 77 0.74 -4.67 -14.79
C GLU A 77 0.87 -4.28 -13.32
N GLY A 78 0.12 -4.97 -12.43
CA GLY A 78 0.16 -4.78 -10.99
C GLY A 78 -0.92 -3.83 -10.45
N ASP A 79 -1.94 -3.46 -11.24
CA ASP A 79 -3.07 -2.66 -10.75
C ASP A 79 -4.04 -3.53 -9.97
N ARG A 80 -4.56 -3.04 -8.86
CA ARG A 80 -5.57 -3.75 -8.05
C ARG A 80 -6.94 -3.60 -8.67
N ILE A 81 -7.66 -4.70 -8.80
CA ILE A 81 -8.98 -4.78 -9.41
C ILE A 81 -9.94 -5.41 -8.40
N ALA A 82 -10.96 -4.67 -8.01
CA ALA A 82 -12.05 -5.14 -7.18
C ALA A 82 -13.35 -5.14 -7.98
N ILE A 83 -14.06 -6.27 -7.99
CA ILE A 83 -15.32 -6.46 -8.72
C ILE A 83 -16.38 -6.97 -7.77
N THR A 84 -17.60 -6.41 -7.84
CA THR A 84 -18.81 -7.08 -7.39
C THR A 84 -19.69 -7.38 -8.60
N PHE A 85 -20.14 -8.62 -8.71
CA PHE A 85 -20.79 -9.13 -9.92
C PHE A 85 -22.27 -9.34 -9.72
N ALA A 86 -23.07 -8.80 -10.63
CA ALA A 86 -24.52 -8.86 -10.62
C ALA A 86 -25.16 -8.20 -9.37
N ASP A 87 -26.44 -8.41 -9.17
CA ASP A 87 -27.28 -7.82 -8.13
C ASP A 87 -27.31 -8.65 -6.82
N GLU A 88 -26.59 -9.75 -6.78
CA GLU A 88 -26.52 -10.64 -5.61
C GLU A 88 -25.93 -9.94 -4.36
N VAL A 89 -24.90 -9.11 -4.55
CA VAL A 89 -24.18 -8.39 -3.48
C VAL A 89 -24.14 -6.89 -3.65
N SER A 90 -24.59 -6.38 -4.81
CA SER A 90 -24.60 -4.95 -5.11
C SER A 90 -25.94 -4.55 -5.75
N ARG A 91 -26.75 -3.74 -5.06
CA ARG A 91 -28.08 -3.31 -5.57
C ARG A 91 -28.05 -2.62 -6.93
N PRO A 92 -27.05 -1.78 -7.29
CA PRO A 92 -26.98 -1.21 -8.62
C PRO A 92 -26.50 -2.17 -9.71
N GLY A 93 -26.26 -3.43 -9.38
CA GLY A 93 -25.69 -4.42 -10.28
C GLY A 93 -24.16 -4.53 -10.20
N THR A 94 -23.53 -4.89 -11.29
CA THR A 94 -22.08 -5.08 -11.37
C THR A 94 -21.34 -3.77 -11.12
N THR A 95 -20.31 -3.82 -10.25
CA THR A 95 -19.41 -2.68 -9.99
C THR A 95 -17.96 -3.07 -10.24
N LEU A 96 -17.12 -2.07 -10.50
CA LEU A 96 -15.70 -2.24 -10.71
C LEU A 96 -14.94 -1.07 -10.09
N ALA A 97 -13.88 -1.38 -9.34
CA ALA A 97 -12.89 -0.41 -8.93
C ALA A 97 -11.50 -0.89 -9.37
N ILE A 98 -10.74 -0.03 -10.03
CA ILE A 98 -9.35 -0.29 -10.39
C ILE A 98 -8.49 0.77 -9.71
N ARG A 99 -7.55 0.34 -8.88
CA ARG A 99 -6.54 1.21 -8.30
C ARG A 99 -5.21 0.97 -9.01
N LYS A 100 -4.75 1.99 -9.69
CA LYS A 100 -3.49 1.95 -10.44
C LYS A 100 -2.32 2.27 -9.54
N PHE A 101 -1.27 1.48 -9.65
CA PHE A 101 -0.02 1.75 -8.96
C PHE A 101 1.03 2.31 -9.93
N PRO A 102 1.87 3.28 -9.50
CA PRO A 102 2.96 3.77 -10.30
C PRO A 102 3.85 2.62 -10.76
N ARG A 103 4.22 2.60 -12.04
CA ARG A 103 5.12 1.56 -12.60
C ARG A 103 6.55 1.74 -12.11
N GLU A 104 6.94 2.99 -11.89
CA GLU A 104 8.25 3.37 -11.35
C GLU A 104 8.07 3.99 -9.98
N PRO A 105 8.97 3.72 -9.02
CA PRO A 105 8.91 4.34 -7.70
C PRO A 105 9.16 5.84 -7.81
N LEU A 106 8.45 6.61 -7.00
CA LEU A 106 8.75 8.03 -6.85
C LEU A 106 10.06 8.16 -6.07
N THR A 107 11.04 8.84 -6.67
CA THR A 107 12.36 9.01 -6.07
C THR A 107 12.35 10.01 -4.92
N MET A 108 13.35 9.96 -4.04
CA MET A 108 13.53 10.93 -2.97
C MET A 108 13.61 12.37 -3.53
N ALA A 109 14.27 12.57 -4.67
CA ALA A 109 14.34 13.88 -5.32
C ALA A 109 12.96 14.42 -5.71
N TYR A 110 12.06 13.56 -6.20
CA TYR A 110 10.69 13.93 -6.52
C TYR A 110 9.90 14.33 -5.27
N ILE A 111 10.02 13.57 -4.18
CA ILE A 111 9.35 13.81 -2.91
C ILE A 111 9.78 15.16 -2.30
N ILE A 112 11.08 15.54 -2.43
CA ILE A 112 11.58 16.86 -2.02
C ILE A 112 11.02 17.93 -2.95
N LYS A 113 11.08 17.74 -4.28
CA LYS A 113 10.61 18.72 -5.27
C LYS A 113 9.12 19.05 -5.09
N THR A 114 8.30 18.07 -4.74
CA THR A 114 6.86 18.26 -4.47
C THR A 114 6.58 18.84 -3.08
N GLY A 115 7.60 19.02 -2.24
CA GLY A 115 7.49 19.54 -0.88
C GLY A 115 6.88 18.56 0.12
N THR A 116 6.84 17.27 -0.20
CA THR A 116 6.38 16.25 0.75
C THR A 116 7.34 16.10 1.92
N LEU A 117 8.66 16.15 1.66
CA LEU A 117 9.72 16.25 2.66
C LEU A 117 10.51 17.55 2.47
N THR A 118 10.99 18.11 3.57
CA THR A 118 12.08 19.10 3.51
C THR A 118 13.40 18.41 3.18
N PRO A 119 14.39 19.11 2.60
CA PRO A 119 15.72 18.53 2.36
C PRO A 119 16.38 17.95 3.63
N LEU A 120 16.18 18.61 4.78
CA LEU A 120 16.72 18.14 6.07
C LEU A 120 16.07 16.82 6.52
N MET A 121 14.73 16.71 6.46
CA MET A 121 14.02 15.47 6.76
C MET A 121 14.47 14.34 5.82
N ALA A 122 14.62 14.65 4.53
CA ALA A 122 15.07 13.68 3.54
C ALA A 122 16.48 13.17 3.84
N ALA A 123 17.42 14.06 4.18
CA ALA A 123 18.79 13.70 4.56
C ALA A 123 18.81 12.82 5.81
N TYR A 124 18.03 13.18 6.84
CA TYR A 124 17.92 12.39 8.05
C TYR A 124 17.41 10.98 7.76
N LEU A 125 16.26 10.85 7.08
CA LEU A 125 15.68 9.55 6.74
C LEU A 125 16.58 8.71 5.84
N TRP A 126 17.32 9.36 4.92
CA TRP A 126 18.30 8.67 4.08
C TRP A 126 19.42 8.05 4.93
N ILE A 127 20.04 8.84 5.83
CA ILE A 127 21.09 8.34 6.73
C ILE A 127 20.55 7.20 7.58
N MET A 128 19.36 7.34 8.17
CA MET A 128 18.74 6.29 8.99
C MET A 128 18.50 5.02 8.17
N THR A 129 18.08 5.16 6.91
CA THR A 129 17.90 4.02 6.00
C THR A 129 19.24 3.34 5.72
N GLU A 130 20.30 4.08 5.35
CA GLU A 130 21.64 3.50 5.11
C GLU A 130 22.20 2.77 6.33
N GLN A 131 21.92 3.30 7.53
CA GLN A 131 22.33 2.69 8.81
C GLN A 131 21.44 1.51 9.24
N LYS A 132 20.57 1.02 8.35
CA LYS A 132 19.64 -0.10 8.62
C LYS A 132 18.77 0.13 9.87
N LYS A 133 18.36 1.36 10.10
CA LYS A 133 17.49 1.69 11.24
C LYS A 133 16.05 1.26 10.99
N TYR A 134 15.30 1.08 12.07
CA TYR A 134 13.89 0.74 11.99
C TYR A 134 13.03 2.00 11.86
N ILE A 135 12.44 2.20 10.70
CA ILE A 135 11.63 3.38 10.36
C ILE A 135 10.18 2.96 10.15
N ILE A 136 9.26 3.63 10.79
CA ILE A 136 7.82 3.47 10.58
C ILE A 136 7.28 4.75 9.93
N VAL A 137 6.75 4.61 8.71
CA VAL A 137 6.03 5.69 8.05
C VAL A 137 4.57 5.63 8.47
N ALA A 138 4.13 6.59 9.27
CA ALA A 138 2.78 6.58 9.83
C ALA A 138 1.91 7.74 9.29
N GLY A 139 0.60 7.57 9.37
CA GLY A 139 -0.36 8.60 8.95
C GLY A 139 -1.74 8.02 8.65
N PRO A 140 -2.75 8.88 8.43
CA PRO A 140 -4.09 8.46 8.06
C PRO A 140 -4.15 7.84 6.64
N MET A 141 -5.33 7.40 6.24
CA MET A 141 -5.55 6.86 4.88
C MET A 141 -5.25 7.92 3.82
N ALA A 142 -4.69 7.51 2.69
CA ALA A 142 -4.33 8.37 1.55
C ALA A 142 -3.30 9.48 1.85
N SER A 143 -2.61 9.46 3.00
CA SER A 143 -1.59 10.44 3.37
C SER A 143 -0.26 10.31 2.62
N GLY A 144 -0.07 9.23 1.84
CA GLY A 144 1.14 8.98 1.05
C GLY A 144 2.19 8.12 1.75
N LYS A 145 1.82 7.32 2.76
CA LYS A 145 2.72 6.42 3.49
C LYS A 145 3.52 5.50 2.58
N THR A 146 2.83 4.71 1.75
CA THR A 146 3.48 3.76 0.83
C THR A 146 4.36 4.48 -0.19
N THR A 147 3.98 5.69 -0.61
CA THR A 147 4.77 6.53 -1.52
C THR A 147 6.07 6.99 -0.87
N LEU A 148 6.00 7.48 0.37
CA LEU A 148 7.19 7.86 1.13
C LEU A 148 8.07 6.66 1.43
N LEU A 149 7.48 5.54 1.88
CA LEU A 149 8.20 4.28 2.07
C LEU A 149 8.92 3.86 0.79
N GLY A 150 8.23 3.81 -0.35
CA GLY A 150 8.83 3.47 -1.65
C GLY A 150 9.99 4.39 -2.03
N SER A 151 9.87 5.70 -1.75
CA SER A 151 10.96 6.65 -2.02
C SER A 151 12.19 6.43 -1.12
N LEU A 152 12.00 6.04 0.14
CA LEU A 152 13.11 5.65 1.03
C LEU A 152 13.83 4.41 0.49
N LEU A 153 13.11 3.44 -0.04
CA LEU A 153 13.72 2.24 -0.60
C LEU A 153 14.63 2.55 -1.80
N THR A 154 14.38 3.64 -2.53
CA THR A 154 15.29 4.07 -3.63
C THR A 154 16.61 4.65 -3.14
N THR A 155 16.75 4.96 -1.84
CA THR A 155 18.01 5.44 -1.24
C THR A 155 18.92 4.31 -0.74
N ILE A 156 18.41 3.10 -0.69
CA ILE A 156 19.20 1.91 -0.30
C ILE A 156 20.25 1.65 -1.39
N PRO A 157 21.52 1.37 -1.03
CA PRO A 157 22.56 1.05 -2.01
C PRO A 157 22.15 -0.14 -2.89
N PRO A 158 22.39 -0.08 -4.22
CA PRO A 158 21.89 -1.07 -5.17
C PRO A 158 22.45 -2.49 -4.99
N THR A 159 23.56 -2.63 -4.24
CA THR A 159 24.17 -3.92 -3.90
C THR A 159 23.49 -4.64 -2.74
N ARG A 160 22.54 -4.01 -2.07
CA ARG A 160 21.83 -4.59 -0.93
C ARG A 160 20.66 -5.45 -1.38
N LYS A 161 20.39 -6.51 -0.60
CA LYS A 161 19.21 -7.35 -0.81
C LYS A 161 18.04 -6.83 -0.01
N ILE A 162 16.90 -6.63 -0.70
CA ILE A 162 15.65 -6.14 -0.10
C ILE A 162 14.59 -7.22 -0.21
N GLY A 163 13.96 -7.56 0.91
CA GLY A 163 12.76 -8.38 0.95
C GLY A 163 11.54 -7.53 1.27
N THR A 164 10.50 -7.58 0.42
CA THR A 164 9.21 -6.95 0.70
C THR A 164 8.15 -7.99 0.98
N VAL A 165 7.30 -7.71 1.97
CA VAL A 165 6.17 -8.56 2.35
C VAL A 165 4.91 -7.69 2.38
N GLU A 166 3.93 -8.00 1.54
CA GLU A 166 2.76 -7.15 1.33
C GLU A 166 1.48 -8.00 1.18
N ASP A 167 0.34 -7.47 1.62
CA ASP A 167 -0.97 -8.04 1.28
C ASP A 167 -1.28 -7.81 -0.20
N THR A 168 -1.13 -6.58 -0.63
CA THR A 168 -1.23 -6.16 -2.03
C THR A 168 0.10 -5.55 -2.43
N PRO A 169 0.82 -6.10 -3.42
CA PRO A 169 2.11 -5.57 -3.85
C PRO A 169 1.99 -4.17 -4.48
N GLU A 170 2.24 -3.14 -3.69
CA GLU A 170 2.24 -1.72 -4.10
C GLU A 170 3.65 -1.20 -4.36
N LEU A 171 4.63 -1.76 -3.64
CA LEU A 171 6.02 -1.31 -3.72
C LEU A 171 6.66 -1.73 -5.05
N ARG A 172 7.48 -0.85 -5.58
CA ARG A 172 8.33 -1.09 -6.74
C ARG A 172 9.74 -0.63 -6.39
N ILE A 173 10.72 -1.49 -6.57
CA ILE A 173 12.11 -1.23 -6.15
C ILE A 173 13.02 -1.54 -7.33
N PRO A 174 13.94 -0.62 -7.71
CA PRO A 174 14.82 -0.80 -8.86
C PRO A 174 16.08 -1.63 -8.52
N HIS A 175 15.99 -2.52 -7.52
CA HIS A 175 17.12 -3.35 -7.08
C HIS A 175 17.09 -4.71 -7.78
N GLU A 176 18.24 -5.20 -8.23
CA GLU A 176 18.37 -6.53 -8.81
C GLU A 176 18.10 -7.64 -7.77
N GLN A 177 18.57 -7.42 -6.52
CA GLN A 177 18.36 -8.32 -5.39
C GLN A 177 17.11 -7.93 -4.60
N TRP A 178 15.96 -8.00 -5.27
CA TRP A 178 14.66 -7.76 -4.65
C TRP A 178 13.79 -9.01 -4.65
N GLU A 179 13.37 -9.44 -3.46
CA GLU A 179 12.38 -10.49 -3.27
C GLU A 179 11.05 -9.90 -2.80
N SER A 180 9.99 -10.08 -3.57
CA SER A 180 8.64 -9.63 -3.25
C SER A 180 7.77 -10.83 -2.89
N LEU A 181 7.34 -10.90 -1.63
CA LEU A 181 6.39 -11.89 -1.14
C LEU A 181 5.02 -11.23 -0.92
N LYS A 182 3.96 -11.93 -1.25
CA LYS A 182 2.57 -11.48 -1.00
C LYS A 182 1.77 -12.55 -0.28
N THR A 183 0.83 -12.11 0.53
CA THR A 183 -0.11 -12.99 1.20
C THR A 183 -0.99 -13.74 0.20
N ARG A 184 -1.49 -14.87 0.63
CA ARG A 184 -2.50 -15.62 -0.11
C ARG A 184 -3.70 -15.83 0.78
N SER A 185 -4.73 -15.02 0.55
CA SER A 185 -6.04 -15.19 1.19
C SER A 185 -6.97 -16.03 0.31
N MET A 186 -7.70 -16.93 0.93
CA MET A 186 -8.66 -17.83 0.29
C MET A 186 -10.09 -17.39 0.64
N TRP A 187 -10.55 -16.28 0.04
CA TRP A 187 -11.93 -15.81 0.25
C TRP A 187 -12.96 -16.79 -0.32
N GLY A 188 -13.91 -17.22 0.53
CA GLY A 188 -15.06 -18.02 0.09
C GLY A 188 -14.79 -19.50 -0.12
N VAL A 189 -13.80 -20.08 0.55
CA VAL A 189 -13.49 -21.51 0.52
C VAL A 189 -13.71 -22.12 1.91
N SER A 190 -14.01 -23.43 1.96
CA SER A 190 -14.27 -24.20 3.19
C SER A 190 -13.13 -24.10 4.21
N GLU A 191 -13.43 -24.39 5.49
CA GLU A 191 -12.44 -24.41 6.59
C GLU A 191 -11.19 -25.24 6.28
N GLU A 192 -11.30 -26.31 5.49
CA GLU A 192 -10.17 -27.12 5.05
C GLU A 192 -9.20 -26.35 4.13
N ALA A 193 -9.68 -25.34 3.41
CA ALA A 193 -8.83 -24.52 2.54
C ALA A 193 -8.15 -23.35 3.29
N SER A 194 -8.58 -23.01 4.50
CA SER A 194 -7.88 -22.03 5.34
C SER A 194 -6.47 -22.49 5.72
N ALA A 195 -6.20 -23.79 5.73
CA ALA A 195 -4.87 -24.37 5.92
C ALA A 195 -3.85 -23.96 4.86
N PHE A 196 -4.31 -23.41 3.72
CA PHE A 196 -3.44 -22.92 2.64
C PHE A 196 -3.29 -21.39 2.62
N GLU A 197 -3.82 -20.69 3.62
CA GLU A 197 -3.58 -19.27 3.79
C GLU A 197 -2.12 -19.02 4.16
N VAL A 198 -1.57 -17.94 3.59
CA VAL A 198 -0.22 -17.50 3.89
C VAL A 198 -0.32 -16.04 4.34
N ASP A 199 -0.12 -15.81 5.63
CA ASP A 199 -0.24 -14.51 6.27
C ASP A 199 1.09 -13.72 6.26
N LEU A 200 1.02 -12.43 6.62
CA LEU A 200 2.18 -11.55 6.71
C LEU A 200 3.20 -12.06 7.73
N PHE A 201 2.77 -12.56 8.86
CA PHE A 201 3.66 -13.05 9.92
C PHE A 201 4.53 -14.22 9.45
N GLY A 202 3.90 -15.22 8.82
CA GLY A 202 4.60 -16.37 8.23
C GLY A 202 5.57 -15.96 7.13
N LEU A 203 5.17 -14.98 6.29
CA LEU A 203 6.02 -14.47 5.22
C LEU A 203 7.24 -13.69 5.74
N VAL A 204 7.10 -12.88 6.80
CA VAL A 204 8.25 -12.20 7.42
C VAL A 204 9.23 -13.22 7.99
N LYS A 205 8.73 -14.27 8.66
CA LYS A 205 9.59 -15.37 9.14
C LYS A 205 10.29 -16.13 8.01
N ALA A 206 9.58 -16.36 6.90
CA ALA A 206 10.17 -16.99 5.73
C ALA A 206 11.27 -16.09 5.13
N MET A 207 11.01 -14.77 5.05
CA MET A 207 11.95 -13.79 4.50
C MET A 207 13.30 -13.81 5.23
N LEU A 208 13.34 -14.01 6.54
CA LEU A 208 14.59 -14.11 7.31
C LEU A 208 15.54 -15.21 6.79
N ARG A 209 14.99 -16.27 6.17
CA ARG A 209 15.80 -17.39 5.60
C ARG A 209 16.48 -17.02 4.28
N PHE A 210 16.05 -15.94 3.62
CA PHE A 210 16.64 -15.46 2.37
C PHE A 210 17.82 -14.50 2.59
N ARG A 211 18.19 -14.21 3.84
CA ARG A 211 19.28 -13.30 4.25
C ARG A 211 19.17 -11.91 3.61
N PRO A 212 18.06 -11.21 3.72
CA PRO A 212 17.94 -9.85 3.20
C PRO A 212 18.76 -8.88 4.06
N ASP A 213 19.24 -7.79 3.46
CA ASP A 213 19.78 -6.65 4.23
C ASP A 213 18.66 -5.84 4.86
N TYR A 214 17.53 -5.74 4.15
CA TYR A 214 16.34 -4.99 4.56
C TYR A 214 15.10 -5.86 4.45
N ILE A 215 14.22 -5.76 5.45
CA ILE A 215 12.88 -6.34 5.44
C ILE A 215 11.86 -5.22 5.49
N VAL A 216 10.98 -5.20 4.52
CA VAL A 216 9.96 -4.18 4.35
C VAL A 216 8.59 -4.83 4.41
N VAL A 217 7.78 -4.42 5.37
CA VAL A 217 6.38 -4.82 5.44
C VAL A 217 5.54 -3.66 4.91
N GLY A 218 4.74 -3.91 3.88
CA GLY A 218 3.95 -2.86 3.23
C GLY A 218 3.09 -2.10 4.22
N GLU A 219 2.37 -2.81 5.09
CA GLU A 219 1.60 -2.25 6.19
C GLU A 219 1.51 -3.24 7.36
N VAL A 220 1.72 -2.75 8.57
CA VAL A 220 1.53 -3.54 9.80
C VAL A 220 0.14 -3.29 10.37
N ARG A 221 -0.58 -4.39 10.65
CA ARG A 221 -1.92 -4.39 11.25
C ARG A 221 -2.08 -5.39 12.40
N GLY A 222 -1.17 -6.36 12.51
CA GLY A 222 -1.24 -7.49 13.44
C GLY A 222 0.12 -8.00 13.90
N GLU A 223 0.19 -9.30 14.13
CA GLU A 223 1.35 -9.97 14.74
C GLU A 223 2.65 -9.89 13.92
N GLU A 224 2.59 -9.55 12.65
CA GLU A 224 3.77 -9.36 11.79
C GLU A 224 4.75 -8.33 12.34
N ILE A 225 4.29 -7.38 13.17
CA ILE A 225 5.17 -6.42 13.87
C ILE A 225 6.17 -7.13 14.79
N VAL A 226 5.76 -8.23 15.43
CA VAL A 226 6.61 -9.00 16.33
C VAL A 226 7.76 -9.65 15.55
N ALA A 227 7.46 -10.24 14.39
CA ALA A 227 8.47 -10.82 13.52
C ALA A 227 9.41 -9.75 12.94
N LEU A 228 8.87 -8.57 12.59
CA LEU A 228 9.67 -7.44 12.11
C LEU A 228 10.61 -6.89 13.21
N ASN A 229 10.13 -6.80 14.45
CA ASN A 229 10.96 -6.44 15.61
C ASN A 229 12.10 -7.44 15.82
N GLN A 230 11.83 -8.73 15.69
CA GLN A 230 12.88 -9.76 15.77
C GLN A 230 13.92 -9.59 14.66
N ALA A 231 13.49 -9.26 13.44
CA ALA A 231 14.38 -8.96 12.33
C ALA A 231 15.30 -7.75 12.64
N ALA A 232 14.73 -6.68 13.19
CA ALA A 232 15.49 -5.49 13.58
C ALA A 232 16.54 -5.80 14.65
N LEU A 233 16.19 -6.63 15.65
CA LEU A 233 17.13 -7.11 16.68
C LEU A 233 18.29 -7.93 16.10
N LEU A 234 18.06 -8.62 14.98
CA LEU A 234 19.10 -9.38 14.27
C LEU A 234 19.98 -8.51 13.37
N GLY A 235 19.71 -7.19 13.28
CA GLY A 235 20.50 -6.23 12.51
C GLY A 235 20.05 -6.02 11.07
N HIS A 236 18.85 -6.48 10.71
CA HIS A 236 18.24 -6.13 9.44
C HIS A 236 17.69 -4.70 9.49
N GLY A 237 17.83 -3.94 8.39
CA GLY A 237 17.09 -2.70 8.22
C GLY A 237 15.60 -3.00 8.11
N CYS A 238 14.77 -2.35 8.91
CA CYS A 238 13.33 -2.59 8.91
C CYS A 238 12.56 -1.34 8.56
N LEU A 239 11.66 -1.44 7.61
CA LEU A 239 10.78 -0.35 7.20
C LEU A 239 9.34 -0.86 7.05
N THR A 240 8.39 -0.06 7.48
CA THR A 240 6.96 -0.39 7.32
C THR A 240 6.09 0.84 7.30
N THR A 241 4.82 0.68 6.90
CA THR A 241 3.81 1.70 7.13
C THR A 241 2.87 1.31 8.27
N PHE A 242 2.29 2.32 8.91
CA PHE A 242 1.37 2.15 10.01
C PHE A 242 0.27 3.22 9.99
N HIS A 243 -0.97 2.84 10.32
CA HIS A 243 -2.06 3.79 10.45
C HIS A 243 -2.07 4.40 11.86
N ALA A 244 -1.68 5.67 11.97
CA ALA A 244 -1.80 6.46 13.19
C ALA A 244 -1.84 7.95 12.85
N GLU A 245 -2.49 8.75 13.69
CA GLU A 245 -2.65 10.20 13.49
C GLU A 245 -1.51 11.00 14.13
N SER A 246 -0.84 10.43 15.14
CA SER A 246 0.31 11.02 15.83
C SER A 246 1.29 9.92 16.29
N PRO A 247 2.55 10.28 16.64
CA PRO A 247 3.50 9.34 17.23
C PRO A 247 3.00 8.68 18.51
N GLU A 248 2.31 9.45 19.39
CA GLU A 248 1.74 8.93 20.64
C GLU A 248 0.62 7.94 20.37
N ALA A 249 -0.24 8.23 19.37
CA ALA A 249 -1.30 7.32 18.95
C ALA A 249 -0.71 6.03 18.35
N ALA A 250 0.40 6.13 17.61
CA ALA A 250 1.12 4.97 17.10
C ALA A 250 1.66 4.12 18.25
N LEU A 251 2.35 4.71 19.21
CA LEU A 251 2.88 4.01 20.38
C LEU A 251 1.77 3.37 21.22
N ALA A 252 0.67 4.08 21.44
CA ALA A 252 -0.49 3.57 22.20
C ALA A 252 -1.08 2.33 21.51
N ARG A 253 -1.24 2.35 20.18
CA ARG A 253 -1.74 1.19 19.39
C ARG A 253 -0.77 0.03 19.39
N LEU A 254 0.53 0.27 19.32
CA LEU A 254 1.54 -0.80 19.36
C LEU A 254 1.52 -1.57 20.68
N ARG A 255 1.14 -0.93 21.79
CA ARG A 255 1.07 -1.54 23.13
C ARG A 255 -0.13 -2.42 23.37
N VAL A 256 -1.22 -2.24 22.62
CA VAL A 256 -2.48 -2.94 22.83
C VAL A 256 -2.73 -4.04 21.80
N SER A 257 -3.66 -4.95 22.14
CA SER A 257 -4.12 -6.00 21.20
C SER A 257 -4.65 -5.38 19.90
N PRO A 258 -4.39 -6.02 18.72
CA PRO A 258 -3.71 -7.32 18.54
C PRO A 258 -2.17 -7.24 18.47
N LEU A 259 -1.58 -6.06 18.49
CA LEU A 259 -0.14 -5.86 18.26
C LEU A 259 0.72 -6.28 19.46
N ASN A 260 0.32 -5.89 20.67
CA ASN A 260 0.93 -6.30 21.95
C ASN A 260 2.47 -6.23 21.97
N VAL A 261 3.06 -5.16 21.40
CA VAL A 261 4.51 -4.99 21.34
C VAL A 261 5.07 -4.73 22.74
N PRO A 262 6.02 -5.54 23.24
CA PRO A 262 6.63 -5.30 24.54
C PRO A 262 7.37 -3.96 24.60
N GLU A 263 7.38 -3.28 25.75
CA GLU A 263 8.03 -1.96 25.93
C GLU A 263 9.49 -1.95 25.46
N GLY A 264 10.27 -3.00 25.81
CA GLY A 264 11.65 -3.11 25.37
C GLY A 264 11.82 -3.22 23.85
N HIS A 265 10.80 -3.69 23.14
CA HIS A 265 10.81 -3.78 21.68
C HIS A 265 10.37 -2.46 21.01
N LEU A 266 9.63 -1.59 21.70
CA LEU A 266 9.32 -0.26 21.18
C LEU A 266 10.58 0.59 21.00
N LEU A 267 11.57 0.43 21.87
CA LEU A 267 12.85 1.14 21.79
C LEU A 267 13.74 0.73 20.60
N ILE A 268 13.37 -0.34 19.90
CA ILE A 268 14.06 -0.78 18.67
C ILE A 268 13.65 0.10 17.50
N ILE A 269 12.43 0.63 17.53
CA ILE A 269 11.92 1.55 16.52
C ILE A 269 12.69 2.86 16.66
N THR A 270 13.40 3.23 15.59
CA THR A 270 14.24 4.44 15.61
C THR A 270 13.39 5.69 15.51
N CYS A 271 12.48 5.74 14.53
CA CYS A 271 11.62 6.91 14.36
C CYS A 271 10.31 6.61 13.65
N PHE A 272 9.34 7.50 13.85
CA PHE A 272 8.13 7.63 13.07
C PHE A 272 8.27 8.80 12.10
N ALA A 273 8.02 8.59 10.81
CA ALA A 273 7.84 9.65 9.82
C ALA A 273 6.34 9.87 9.61
N MET A 274 5.79 10.97 10.14
CA MET A 274 4.36 11.23 10.16
C MET A 274 3.90 11.94 8.89
N THR A 275 3.11 11.26 8.08
CA THR A 275 2.56 11.80 6.83
C THR A 275 1.10 12.21 6.99
N ASN A 276 0.70 13.28 6.33
CA ASN A 276 -0.69 13.71 6.31
C ASN A 276 -1.07 14.35 4.97
N ARG A 277 -2.37 14.40 4.69
CA ARG A 277 -2.95 15.16 3.60
C ARG A 277 -3.34 16.54 4.15
N VAL A 278 -2.74 17.61 3.63
CA VAL A 278 -2.95 18.98 4.08
C VAL A 278 -3.55 19.82 2.96
N GLN A 279 -4.41 20.74 3.30
CA GLN A 279 -4.93 21.71 2.36
C GLN A 279 -4.00 22.91 2.26
N LEU A 280 -3.51 23.22 1.06
CA LEU A 280 -2.67 24.38 0.80
C LEU A 280 -3.51 25.64 0.61
N HIS A 281 -2.85 26.81 0.71
CA HIS A 281 -3.45 28.08 0.31
C HIS A 281 -3.92 27.98 -1.15
N GLY A 282 -5.19 28.26 -1.38
CA GLY A 282 -5.83 28.08 -2.70
C GLY A 282 -6.67 26.81 -2.85
N GLY A 283 -6.84 26.01 -1.76
CA GLY A 283 -7.79 24.88 -1.72
C GLY A 283 -7.27 23.55 -2.25
N THR A 284 -6.08 23.50 -2.87
CA THR A 284 -5.48 22.27 -3.36
C THR A 284 -4.98 21.40 -2.21
N TRP A 285 -5.15 20.09 -2.34
CA TRP A 285 -4.65 19.13 -1.37
C TRP A 285 -3.24 18.66 -1.72
N ALA A 286 -2.38 18.55 -0.70
CA ALA A 286 -1.03 18.04 -0.84
C ALA A 286 -0.71 17.03 0.27
N ARG A 287 0.20 16.10 -0.04
CA ARG A 287 0.73 15.14 0.95
C ARG A 287 2.01 15.71 1.54
N ARG A 288 2.15 15.70 2.86
CA ARG A 288 3.29 16.25 3.59
C ARG A 288 3.72 15.31 4.71
N CYS A 289 5.03 15.16 4.90
CA CYS A 289 5.57 14.68 6.16
C CYS A 289 5.62 15.86 7.12
N LEU A 290 4.87 15.79 8.20
CA LEU A 290 4.71 16.90 9.13
C LEU A 290 5.81 16.91 10.18
N GLU A 291 6.24 15.72 10.61
CA GLU A 291 7.26 15.54 11.63
C GLU A 291 7.99 14.20 11.49
N ILE A 292 9.16 14.12 12.08
CA ILE A 292 9.89 12.90 12.34
C ILE A 292 10.10 12.83 13.84
N ALA A 293 9.52 11.82 14.49
CA ALA A 293 9.60 11.64 15.94
C ALA A 293 10.49 10.44 16.26
N GLU A 294 11.56 10.65 17.01
CA GLU A 294 12.41 9.58 17.55
C GLU A 294 11.81 9.01 18.84
N ILE A 295 12.11 7.75 19.14
CA ILE A 295 11.72 7.10 20.37
C ILE A 295 12.91 7.08 21.31
N GLU A 296 12.80 7.78 22.45
CA GLU A 296 13.81 7.76 23.50
C GLU A 296 13.33 6.94 24.69
N PRO A 297 14.26 6.22 25.37
CA PRO A 297 13.94 5.62 26.66
C PRO A 297 13.58 6.71 27.65
N LYS A 298 12.52 6.51 28.46
CA LYS A 298 12.26 7.39 29.58
C LYS A 298 13.47 7.34 30.53
N GLU A 299 14.07 8.49 30.79
CA GLU A 299 14.97 8.62 31.93
C GLU A 299 14.18 8.29 33.21
N SER A 300 14.65 7.25 33.91
CA SER A 300 14.05 6.75 35.16
C SER A 300 14.32 7.70 36.33
#